data_b1b2a345f4e568de5d2aad13f39d1cc3
#
_entry.id   b1b2a345f4e568de5d2aad13f39d1cc3
#
_cell.length_a   1.000
_cell.length_b   1.000
_cell.length_c   1.000
_cell.angle_alpha   90.00
_cell.angle_beta   90.00
_cell.angle_gamma   90.00
#
_symmetry.space_group_name_H-M   'P 1'
#
loop_
_entity.id
_entity.type
_entity.pdbx_description
1 polymer ?
#
loop_
_entity_poly.entity_id
_entity_poly.type
_entity_poly.pdbx_seq_one_letter_code
_entity_poly.pdbx_strand_id
1 'polypeptide(L)'
;IPAIKTFDEVQQKIGSDKIQEAMESIGISMNKENIGLASAIGGWSYGISPLEMAGAYATISNNGLYTESHTINYVEVVQTGETFNIDEEIQNNAKQSAYSKASAFMVRQVMLDYTKNGSGNYAYVSGINNVGAKTGTSNWSSSAKNGMAGKSRDLWMSAYTSDYICSVWMGFGKEGIDKGKTTSQYKAYPGKVVQTLLNHLQSKGSQKSYPDQPDDVEQAAMVKGIYPYVSPSEGMSEDMIIQAWFKKGTAPTQSVDS
;
A
#
# COMPACT_ATOMS: atom_id res chain seq x y z
N ILE A 1 19.13 0.04 5.27
CA ILE A 1 17.94 0.66 4.63
C ILE A 1 17.02 1.11 5.76
N PRO A 2 16.54 2.39 5.80
CA PRO A 2 15.74 2.92 6.91
C PRO A 2 14.50 2.08 7.24
N ALA A 3 13.77 1.62 6.23
CA ALA A 3 12.58 0.79 6.42
C ALA A 3 12.86 -0.52 7.18
N ILE A 4 13.99 -1.18 6.91
CA ILE A 4 14.38 -2.41 7.62
C ILE A 4 14.69 -2.10 9.08
N LYS A 5 15.41 -1.00 9.36
CA LYS A 5 15.75 -0.58 10.72
C LYS A 5 14.47 -0.25 11.52
N THR A 6 13.56 0.52 10.94
CA THR A 6 12.28 0.84 11.58
C THR A 6 11.46 -0.41 11.86
N PHE A 7 11.41 -1.35 10.92
CA PHE A 7 10.68 -2.61 11.09
C PHE A 7 11.29 -3.46 12.21
N ASP A 8 12.62 -3.55 12.26
CA ASP A 8 13.33 -4.28 13.33
C ASP A 8 13.00 -3.70 14.71
N GLU A 9 13.06 -2.37 14.86
CA GLU A 9 12.68 -1.68 16.09
C GLU A 9 11.21 -1.92 16.47
N VAL A 10 10.29 -1.91 15.50
CA VAL A 10 8.88 -2.22 15.73
C VAL A 10 8.71 -3.67 16.15
N GLN A 11 9.32 -4.63 15.43
CA GLN A 11 9.22 -6.04 15.75
C GLN A 11 9.76 -6.36 17.14
N GLN A 12 10.86 -5.72 17.56
CA GLN A 12 11.40 -5.87 18.91
C GLN A 12 10.47 -5.32 19.99
N LYS A 13 9.71 -4.26 19.70
CA LYS A 13 8.78 -3.62 20.66
C LYS A 13 7.45 -4.35 20.80
N ILE A 14 6.87 -4.81 19.72
CA ILE A 14 5.49 -5.36 19.71
C ILE A 14 5.42 -6.86 19.45
N GLY A 15 6.50 -7.47 18.95
CA GLY A 15 6.57 -8.90 18.65
C GLY A 15 5.93 -9.29 17.31
N SER A 16 6.28 -10.49 16.82
CA SER A 16 5.78 -11.02 15.55
C SER A 16 4.28 -11.35 15.58
N ASP A 17 3.74 -11.70 16.75
CA ASP A 17 2.30 -11.99 16.89
C ASP A 17 1.45 -10.75 16.54
N LYS A 18 1.84 -9.57 17.02
CA LYS A 18 1.14 -8.32 16.70
C LYS A 18 1.27 -7.91 15.24
N ILE A 19 2.40 -8.22 14.61
CA ILE A 19 2.57 -7.98 13.17
C ILE A 19 1.67 -8.93 12.39
N GLN A 20 1.59 -10.20 12.78
CA GLN A 20 0.67 -11.16 12.17
C GLN A 20 -0.79 -10.70 12.31
N GLU A 21 -1.24 -10.35 13.51
CA GLU A 21 -2.59 -9.83 13.77
C GLU A 21 -2.91 -8.61 12.88
N ALA A 22 -1.95 -7.68 12.73
CA ALA A 22 -2.11 -6.51 11.87
C ALA A 22 -2.26 -6.89 10.39
N MET A 23 -1.54 -7.89 9.91
CA MET A 23 -1.65 -8.37 8.53
C MET A 23 -2.98 -9.11 8.30
N GLU A 24 -3.38 -9.96 9.24
CA GLU A 24 -4.65 -10.68 9.19
C GLU A 24 -5.86 -9.73 9.23
N SER A 25 -5.74 -8.61 9.95
CA SER A 25 -6.80 -7.58 10.02
C SER A 25 -7.08 -6.89 8.69
N ILE A 26 -6.20 -7.03 7.71
CA ILE A 26 -6.36 -6.52 6.34
C ILE A 26 -6.52 -7.64 5.30
N GLY A 27 -6.87 -8.84 5.76
CA GLY A 27 -7.14 -10.00 4.91
C GLY A 27 -5.91 -10.71 4.35
N ILE A 28 -4.72 -10.44 4.91
CA ILE A 28 -3.47 -11.11 4.49
C ILE A 28 -3.13 -12.20 5.49
N SER A 29 -3.25 -13.46 5.05
CA SER A 29 -2.80 -14.60 5.84
C SER A 29 -1.27 -14.66 5.91
N MET A 30 -0.72 -14.57 7.11
CA MET A 30 0.72 -14.63 7.35
C MET A 30 1.03 -15.51 8.55
N ASN A 31 2.00 -16.42 8.41
CA ASN A 31 2.53 -17.15 9.55
C ASN A 31 3.66 -16.33 10.19
N LYS A 32 3.58 -16.09 11.51
CA LYS A 32 4.57 -15.35 12.28
C LYS A 32 6.01 -15.87 12.14
N GLU A 33 6.17 -17.17 11.92
CA GLU A 33 7.48 -17.79 11.69
C GLU A 33 8.18 -17.31 10.42
N ASN A 34 7.40 -16.74 9.49
CA ASN A 34 7.91 -16.17 8.24
C ASN A 34 8.12 -14.65 8.32
N ILE A 35 7.84 -14.02 9.47
CA ILE A 35 8.04 -12.59 9.68
C ILE A 35 9.50 -12.34 10.06
N GLY A 36 10.22 -11.66 9.19
CA GLY A 36 11.61 -11.29 9.40
C GLY A 36 11.95 -9.96 8.72
N LEU A 37 13.21 -9.55 8.78
CA LEU A 37 13.64 -8.26 8.23
C LEU A 37 13.33 -8.07 6.74
N ALA A 38 13.30 -9.17 5.96
CA ALA A 38 12.91 -9.14 4.56
C ALA A 38 11.44 -8.72 4.37
N SER A 39 10.58 -8.99 5.35
CA SER A 39 9.16 -8.64 5.29
C SER A 39 8.94 -7.12 5.23
N ALA A 40 9.86 -6.34 5.83
CA ALA A 40 9.84 -4.87 5.79
C ALA A 40 9.88 -4.28 4.37
N ILE A 41 10.39 -5.05 3.42
CA ILE A 41 10.52 -4.67 2.01
C ILE A 41 9.75 -5.59 1.07
N GLY A 42 8.79 -6.35 1.61
CA GLY A 42 7.91 -7.24 0.85
C GLY A 42 8.51 -8.59 0.47
N GLY A 43 9.58 -9.01 1.14
CA GLY A 43 10.18 -10.33 0.96
C GLY A 43 9.46 -11.39 1.79
N TRP A 44 8.48 -12.11 1.19
CA TRP A 44 7.69 -13.13 1.84
C TRP A 44 7.89 -14.50 1.21
N SER A 45 7.92 -15.54 2.04
CA SER A 45 8.19 -16.91 1.58
C SER A 45 7.07 -17.48 0.72
N TYR A 46 5.82 -17.14 0.99
CA TYR A 46 4.64 -17.67 0.30
C TYR A 46 4.04 -16.72 -0.73
N GLY A 47 4.46 -15.45 -0.71
CA GLY A 47 3.88 -14.42 -1.58
C GLY A 47 2.48 -13.96 -1.13
N ILE A 48 1.77 -13.30 -2.02
CA ILE A 48 0.43 -12.75 -1.81
C ILE A 48 -0.31 -12.79 -3.16
N SER A 49 -1.62 -12.98 -3.15
CA SER A 49 -2.43 -12.90 -4.35
C SER A 49 -2.77 -11.44 -4.72
N PRO A 50 -3.08 -11.13 -5.99
CA PRO A 50 -3.56 -9.81 -6.37
C PRO A 50 -4.85 -9.39 -5.65
N LEU A 51 -5.71 -10.34 -5.29
CA LEU A 51 -6.95 -10.08 -4.57
C LEU A 51 -6.68 -9.63 -3.13
N GLU A 52 -5.85 -10.37 -2.38
CA GLU A 52 -5.42 -9.98 -1.03
C GLU A 52 -4.70 -8.62 -1.04
N MET A 53 -3.84 -8.39 -2.02
CA MET A 53 -3.16 -7.10 -2.18
C MET A 53 -4.17 -5.97 -2.44
N ALA A 54 -5.16 -6.19 -3.29
CA ALA A 54 -6.21 -5.20 -3.54
C ALA A 54 -7.01 -4.89 -2.27
N GLY A 55 -7.40 -5.90 -1.49
CA GLY A 55 -8.08 -5.73 -0.19
C GLY A 55 -7.27 -4.92 0.82
N ALA A 56 -5.97 -5.18 0.91
CA ALA A 56 -5.06 -4.43 1.78
C ALA A 56 -4.98 -2.94 1.39
N TYR A 57 -4.87 -2.63 0.10
CA TYR A 57 -4.86 -1.23 -0.37
C TYR A 57 -6.24 -0.57 -0.28
N ALA A 58 -7.34 -1.34 -0.42
CA ALA A 58 -8.69 -0.85 -0.15
C ALA A 58 -8.84 -0.35 1.28
N THR A 59 -8.26 -1.05 2.24
CA THR A 59 -8.27 -0.66 3.65
C THR A 59 -7.64 0.73 3.86
N ILE A 60 -6.53 1.03 3.18
CA ILE A 60 -5.87 2.35 3.24
C ILE A 60 -6.78 3.43 2.62
N SER A 61 -7.36 3.15 1.47
CA SER A 61 -8.28 4.06 0.78
C SER A 61 -9.54 4.33 1.61
N ASN A 62 -10.02 3.34 2.37
CA ASN A 62 -11.24 3.35 3.17
C ASN A 62 -11.00 3.70 4.66
N ASN A 63 -10.11 4.64 4.95
CA ASN A 63 -9.82 5.12 6.31
C ASN A 63 -9.46 4.03 7.34
N GLY A 64 -8.83 2.96 6.90
CA GLY A 64 -8.40 1.87 7.74
C GLY A 64 -9.47 0.80 7.99
N LEU A 65 -10.63 0.91 7.38
CA LEU A 65 -11.69 -0.09 7.48
C LEU A 65 -11.46 -1.18 6.42
N TYR A 66 -11.21 -2.40 6.85
CA TYR A 66 -11.13 -3.56 5.98
C TYR A 66 -12.52 -4.09 5.66
N THR A 67 -12.74 -4.39 4.39
CA THR A 67 -13.95 -5.07 3.90
C THR A 67 -13.51 -6.30 3.10
N GLU A 68 -14.07 -7.45 3.40
CA GLU A 68 -13.77 -8.69 2.68
C GLU A 68 -14.18 -8.58 1.22
N SER A 69 -13.27 -9.02 0.33
CA SER A 69 -13.54 -8.99 -1.11
C SER A 69 -14.53 -10.08 -1.50
N HIS A 70 -15.58 -9.73 -2.23
CA HIS A 70 -16.63 -10.64 -2.69
C HIS A 70 -17.03 -10.36 -4.14
N THR A 71 -17.68 -11.32 -4.77
CA THR A 71 -18.14 -11.24 -6.17
C THR A 71 -19.66 -11.33 -6.32
N ILE A 72 -20.37 -11.58 -5.22
CA ILE A 72 -21.83 -11.69 -5.18
C ILE A 72 -22.38 -10.52 -4.39
N ASN A 73 -23.16 -9.65 -5.03
CA ASN A 73 -23.77 -8.51 -4.36
C ASN A 73 -25.08 -8.90 -3.66
N TYR A 74 -25.87 -9.76 -4.29
CA TYR A 74 -27.13 -10.24 -3.71
C TYR A 74 -27.47 -11.63 -4.26
N VAL A 75 -28.34 -12.35 -3.53
CA VAL A 75 -28.92 -13.63 -3.93
C VAL A 75 -30.45 -13.50 -3.88
N GLU A 76 -31.12 -13.86 -4.96
CA GLU A 76 -32.61 -13.90 -5.03
C GLU A 76 -33.07 -15.36 -5.10
N VAL A 77 -33.99 -15.72 -4.22
CA VAL A 77 -34.66 -17.03 -4.23
C VAL A 77 -35.81 -16.94 -5.20
N VAL A 78 -35.69 -17.53 -6.39
CA VAL A 78 -36.67 -17.40 -7.49
C VAL A 78 -38.06 -17.84 -7.08
N GLN A 79 -38.19 -18.86 -6.21
CA GLN A 79 -39.49 -19.42 -5.78
C GLN A 79 -40.25 -18.48 -4.83
N THR A 80 -39.57 -17.71 -4.02
CA THR A 80 -40.16 -16.85 -2.99
C THR A 80 -40.07 -15.37 -3.31
N GLY A 81 -39.15 -14.98 -4.22
CA GLY A 81 -38.79 -13.58 -4.46
C GLY A 81 -37.97 -12.94 -3.33
N GLU A 82 -37.53 -13.73 -2.35
CA GLU A 82 -36.74 -13.25 -1.23
C GLU A 82 -35.33 -12.89 -1.69
N THR A 83 -34.85 -11.72 -1.31
CA THR A 83 -33.50 -11.21 -1.67
C THR A 83 -32.64 -11.06 -0.44
N PHE A 84 -31.44 -11.63 -0.50
CA PHE A 84 -30.37 -11.49 0.50
C PHE A 84 -29.30 -10.56 -0.06
N ASN A 85 -29.10 -9.41 0.57
CA ASN A 85 -28.08 -8.43 0.20
C ASN A 85 -26.74 -8.78 0.87
N ILE A 86 -25.87 -9.47 0.17
CA ILE A 86 -24.55 -9.92 0.65
C ILE A 86 -23.62 -8.72 0.87
N ASP A 87 -23.68 -7.72 -0.01
CA ASP A 87 -22.85 -6.52 0.10
C ASP A 87 -23.16 -5.74 1.40
N GLU A 88 -24.43 -5.58 1.73
CA GLU A 88 -24.89 -4.93 2.96
C GLU A 88 -24.49 -5.73 4.21
N GLU A 89 -24.60 -7.05 4.18
CA GLU A 89 -24.20 -7.93 5.28
C GLU A 89 -22.68 -7.83 5.56
N ILE A 90 -21.85 -7.88 4.52
CA ILE A 90 -20.39 -7.74 4.64
C ILE A 90 -20.02 -6.36 5.18
N GLN A 91 -20.64 -5.28 4.68
CA GLN A 91 -20.40 -3.92 5.18
C GLN A 91 -20.81 -3.76 6.64
N ASN A 92 -21.93 -4.36 7.06
CA ASN A 92 -22.37 -4.35 8.45
C ASN A 92 -21.46 -5.15 9.37
N ASN A 93 -20.81 -6.20 8.87
CA ASN A 93 -19.84 -7.02 9.62
C ASN A 93 -18.44 -6.42 9.65
N ALA A 94 -18.11 -5.50 8.74
CA ALA A 94 -16.83 -4.78 8.69
C ALA A 94 -16.68 -3.75 9.84
N LYS A 95 -16.97 -4.15 11.08
CA LYS A 95 -17.10 -3.22 12.24
C LYS A 95 -15.78 -2.86 12.91
N GLN A 96 -14.68 -3.50 12.55
CA GLN A 96 -13.39 -3.22 13.15
C GLN A 96 -12.46 -2.53 12.16
N SER A 97 -11.95 -1.36 12.57
CA SER A 97 -10.89 -0.67 11.82
C SER A 97 -9.58 -1.46 11.98
N ALA A 98 -8.99 -1.91 10.89
CA ALA A 98 -7.68 -2.55 10.87
C ALA A 98 -6.57 -1.54 11.23
N TYR A 99 -6.74 -0.30 10.76
CA TYR A 99 -5.86 0.83 11.06
C TYR A 99 -6.65 2.02 11.60
N SER A 100 -5.98 2.89 12.39
CA SER A 100 -6.59 4.16 12.76
C SER A 100 -6.80 5.02 11.51
N LYS A 101 -7.83 5.88 11.53
CA LYS A 101 -8.09 6.85 10.45
C LYS A 101 -6.86 7.72 10.17
N ALA A 102 -6.16 8.14 11.24
CA ALA A 102 -4.93 8.90 11.13
C ALA A 102 -3.83 8.14 10.38
N SER A 103 -3.59 6.86 10.72
CA SER A 103 -2.58 6.05 10.03
C SER A 103 -2.92 5.82 8.56
N ALA A 104 -4.18 5.47 8.26
CA ALA A 104 -4.63 5.28 6.89
C ALA A 104 -4.52 6.57 6.06
N PHE A 105 -4.91 7.72 6.65
CA PHE A 105 -4.77 9.02 6.00
C PHE A 105 -3.31 9.35 5.70
N MET A 106 -2.40 9.24 6.67
CA MET A 106 -0.98 9.57 6.48
C MET A 106 -0.33 8.67 5.41
N VAL A 107 -0.59 7.37 5.44
CA VAL A 107 -0.09 6.45 4.40
C VAL A 107 -0.67 6.80 3.03
N ARG A 108 -1.96 7.14 2.96
CA ARG A 108 -2.61 7.60 1.72
C ARG A 108 -1.92 8.83 1.14
N GLN A 109 -1.58 9.84 1.97
CA GLN A 109 -0.86 11.04 1.52
C GLN A 109 0.51 10.69 0.92
N VAL A 110 1.27 9.81 1.57
CA VAL A 110 2.57 9.33 1.03
C VAL A 110 2.39 8.65 -0.33
N MET A 111 1.34 7.85 -0.50
CA MET A 111 1.10 7.14 -1.76
C MET A 111 0.61 8.07 -2.88
N LEU A 112 -0.17 9.09 -2.55
CA LEU A 112 -0.58 10.13 -3.50
C LEU A 112 0.63 10.93 -3.99
N ASP A 113 1.55 11.28 -3.08
CA ASP A 113 2.81 11.95 -3.45
C ASP A 113 3.71 11.04 -4.31
N TYR A 114 3.84 9.77 -3.93
CA TYR A 114 4.62 8.78 -4.71
C TYR A 114 4.14 8.65 -6.16
N THR A 115 2.84 8.76 -6.40
CA THR A 115 2.27 8.70 -7.76
C THR A 115 2.67 9.91 -8.60
N LYS A 116 2.77 11.07 -7.99
CA LYS A 116 3.14 12.32 -8.68
C LYS A 116 4.65 12.43 -8.89
N ASN A 117 5.43 12.09 -7.87
CA ASN A 117 6.86 12.42 -7.78
C ASN A 117 7.79 11.20 -7.79
N GLY A 118 7.23 9.98 -7.70
CA GLY A 118 8.00 8.73 -7.63
C GLY A 118 7.77 7.78 -8.80
N SER A 119 8.19 6.52 -8.62
CA SER A 119 7.99 5.45 -9.62
C SER A 119 6.51 5.06 -9.81
N GLY A 120 5.61 5.58 -8.97
CA GLY A 120 4.17 5.40 -9.09
C GLY A 120 3.53 6.20 -10.23
N ASN A 121 4.30 7.06 -10.92
CA ASN A 121 3.80 7.89 -12.03
C ASN A 121 3.20 7.09 -13.20
N TYR A 122 3.55 5.80 -13.36
CA TYR A 122 2.89 4.92 -14.33
C TYR A 122 1.41 4.68 -14.04
N ALA A 123 0.97 4.90 -12.80
CA ALA A 123 -0.44 4.84 -12.42
C ALA A 123 -1.15 6.19 -12.53
N TYR A 124 -0.42 7.27 -12.86
CA TYR A 124 -1.01 8.58 -13.07
C TYR A 124 -1.92 8.55 -14.30
N VAL A 125 -3.13 9.02 -14.11
CA VAL A 125 -4.16 9.02 -15.14
C VAL A 125 -4.59 10.46 -15.38
N SER A 126 -4.45 10.94 -16.60
CA SER A 126 -4.88 12.30 -16.96
C SER A 126 -6.38 12.45 -16.73
N GLY A 127 -6.77 13.49 -15.97
CA GLY A 127 -8.17 13.75 -15.61
C GLY A 127 -8.65 13.00 -14.36
N ILE A 128 -7.85 12.08 -13.79
CA ILE A 128 -8.12 11.50 -12.48
C ILE A 128 -7.17 12.14 -11.47
N ASN A 129 -7.73 12.90 -10.56
CA ASN A 129 -7.00 13.45 -9.43
C ASN A 129 -6.89 12.39 -8.33
N ASN A 130 -5.80 12.47 -7.54
CA ASN A 130 -5.68 11.66 -6.33
C ASN A 130 -5.66 10.14 -6.56
N VAL A 131 -4.74 9.67 -7.40
CA VAL A 131 -4.39 8.25 -7.52
C VAL A 131 -3.26 7.95 -6.55
N GLY A 132 -3.50 7.07 -5.58
CA GLY A 132 -2.45 6.52 -4.73
C GLY A 132 -1.91 5.23 -5.34
N ALA A 133 -0.60 5.05 -5.36
CA ALA A 133 0.00 3.84 -5.94
C ALA A 133 1.28 3.40 -5.23
N LYS A 134 1.65 2.14 -5.45
CA LYS A 134 2.93 1.57 -5.03
C LYS A 134 3.38 0.49 -5.98
N THR A 135 4.65 0.55 -6.38
CA THR A 135 5.33 -0.52 -7.12
C THR A 135 5.90 -1.56 -6.16
N GLY A 136 6.03 -2.79 -6.64
CA GLY A 136 6.79 -3.84 -5.97
C GLY A 136 7.69 -4.58 -6.97
N THR A 137 8.87 -4.98 -6.53
CA THR A 137 9.78 -5.80 -7.31
C THR A 137 10.46 -6.79 -6.38
N SER A 138 10.33 -8.07 -6.68
CA SER A 138 11.17 -9.10 -6.06
C SER A 138 12.18 -9.64 -7.06
N ASN A 139 13.28 -10.18 -6.56
CA ASN A 139 14.32 -10.75 -7.38
C ASN A 139 14.42 -12.27 -7.13
N TRP A 140 14.97 -13.00 -8.10
CA TRP A 140 15.47 -14.32 -7.85
C TRP A 140 16.53 -14.29 -6.77
N SER A 141 16.60 -15.35 -5.94
CA SER A 141 17.57 -15.42 -4.85
C SER A 141 19.00 -15.26 -5.36
N SER A 142 19.92 -14.86 -4.50
CA SER A 142 21.35 -14.75 -4.83
C SER A 142 21.96 -16.10 -5.21
N SER A 143 21.34 -17.21 -4.80
CA SER A 143 21.76 -18.58 -5.14
C SER A 143 21.08 -19.13 -6.41
N ALA A 144 20.23 -18.33 -7.10
CA ALA A 144 19.55 -18.78 -8.30
C ALA A 144 20.54 -19.16 -9.42
N LYS A 145 20.29 -20.31 -10.05
CA LYS A 145 21.09 -20.85 -11.15
C LYS A 145 20.83 -20.10 -12.47
N ASN A 146 21.53 -20.53 -13.52
CA ASN A 146 21.33 -20.07 -14.90
C ASN A 146 21.45 -18.56 -15.10
N GLY A 147 22.31 -17.89 -14.29
CA GLY A 147 22.54 -16.46 -14.37
C GLY A 147 21.32 -15.62 -13.93
N MET A 148 20.39 -16.18 -13.16
CA MET A 148 19.19 -15.49 -12.67
C MET A 148 19.40 -14.78 -11.35
N ALA A 149 20.49 -15.06 -10.61
CA ALA A 149 20.80 -14.42 -9.34
C ALA A 149 20.62 -12.88 -9.40
N GLY A 150 19.80 -12.32 -8.52
CA GLY A 150 19.52 -10.91 -8.43
C GLY A 150 18.68 -10.28 -9.57
N LYS A 151 18.33 -11.03 -10.62
CA LYS A 151 17.45 -10.53 -11.67
C LYS A 151 15.99 -10.51 -11.21
N SER A 152 15.21 -9.55 -11.71
CA SER A 152 13.81 -9.38 -11.33
C SER A 152 12.98 -10.59 -11.71
N ARG A 153 12.19 -11.08 -10.74
CA ARG A 153 11.25 -12.19 -10.86
C ARG A 153 9.81 -11.71 -10.93
N ASP A 154 9.41 -10.91 -9.96
CA ASP A 154 8.06 -10.40 -9.81
C ASP A 154 8.04 -8.89 -9.94
N LEU A 155 7.02 -8.39 -10.61
CA LEU A 155 6.69 -6.98 -10.72
C LEU A 155 5.27 -6.77 -10.26
N TRP A 156 5.06 -5.77 -9.42
CA TRP A 156 3.77 -5.37 -8.89
C TRP A 156 3.49 -3.91 -9.16
N MET A 157 2.23 -3.61 -9.37
CA MET A 157 1.66 -2.27 -9.23
C MET A 157 0.30 -2.41 -8.58
N SER A 158 0.14 -1.79 -7.42
CA SER A 158 -1.16 -1.58 -6.79
C SER A 158 -1.46 -0.10 -6.80
N ALA A 159 -2.66 0.26 -7.24
CA ALA A 159 -3.12 1.64 -7.25
C ALA A 159 -4.60 1.72 -6.92
N TYR A 160 -5.00 2.85 -6.35
CA TYR A 160 -6.37 3.11 -5.97
C TYR A 160 -6.76 4.56 -6.24
N THR A 161 -8.04 4.74 -6.50
CA THR A 161 -8.76 6.00 -6.42
C THR A 161 -9.70 5.94 -5.21
N SER A 162 -10.56 6.93 -5.05
CA SER A 162 -11.66 6.88 -4.08
C SER A 162 -12.72 5.81 -4.39
N ASP A 163 -12.78 5.32 -5.63
CA ASP A 163 -13.84 4.43 -6.12
C ASP A 163 -13.34 3.04 -6.52
N TYR A 164 -12.08 2.92 -6.94
CA TYR A 164 -11.55 1.71 -7.55
C TYR A 164 -10.17 1.36 -7.01
N ILE A 165 -9.91 0.07 -6.88
CA ILE A 165 -8.61 -0.50 -6.56
C ILE A 165 -8.18 -1.45 -7.68
N CYS A 166 -6.93 -1.32 -8.12
CA CYS A 166 -6.33 -2.22 -9.08
C CYS A 166 -5.00 -2.74 -8.54
N SER A 167 -4.84 -4.06 -8.48
CA SER A 167 -3.55 -4.71 -8.19
C SER A 167 -3.17 -5.63 -9.34
N VAL A 168 -1.99 -5.41 -9.88
CA VAL A 168 -1.46 -6.16 -11.02
C VAL A 168 -0.14 -6.79 -10.64
N TRP A 169 -0.06 -8.10 -10.82
CA TRP A 169 1.15 -8.89 -10.73
C TRP A 169 1.59 -9.39 -12.10
N MET A 170 2.88 -9.31 -12.36
CA MET A 170 3.54 -9.95 -13.50
C MET A 170 4.79 -10.65 -13.02
N GLY A 171 4.92 -11.93 -13.30
CA GLY A 171 6.06 -12.67 -12.81
C GLY A 171 6.17 -14.07 -13.41
N PHE A 172 7.12 -14.81 -12.87
CA PHE A 172 7.37 -16.20 -13.25
C PHE A 172 7.31 -17.11 -12.02
N GLY A 173 6.67 -18.27 -12.17
CA GLY A 173 6.72 -19.33 -11.17
C GLY A 173 8.15 -19.90 -11.00
N LYS A 174 8.29 -20.88 -10.12
CA LYS A 174 9.60 -21.52 -9.82
C LYS A 174 10.30 -22.06 -11.07
N GLU A 175 9.55 -22.54 -12.04
CA GLU A 175 10.03 -23.03 -13.33
C GLU A 175 10.72 -21.96 -14.20
N GLY A 176 10.53 -20.70 -13.89
CA GLY A 176 11.19 -19.58 -14.56
C GLY A 176 12.70 -19.58 -14.40
N ILE A 177 13.23 -20.14 -13.28
CA ILE A 177 14.67 -20.29 -13.05
C ILE A 177 15.30 -21.16 -14.12
N ASP A 178 14.71 -22.34 -14.35
CA ASP A 178 15.25 -23.33 -15.30
C ASP A 178 15.19 -22.83 -16.74
N LYS A 179 14.20 -21.99 -17.05
CA LYS A 179 14.01 -21.38 -18.36
C LYS A 179 14.76 -20.05 -18.53
N GLY A 180 15.53 -19.59 -17.54
CA GLY A 180 16.25 -18.33 -17.59
C GLY A 180 15.35 -17.10 -17.74
N LYS A 181 14.14 -17.11 -17.16
CA LYS A 181 13.15 -16.04 -17.31
C LYS A 181 13.33 -14.96 -16.27
N THR A 182 13.26 -13.69 -16.71
CA THR A 182 13.31 -12.50 -15.86
C THR A 182 12.32 -11.45 -16.33
N THR A 183 11.77 -10.68 -15.40
CA THR A 183 10.87 -9.56 -15.70
C THR A 183 11.59 -8.23 -15.90
N SER A 184 12.92 -8.22 -15.86
CA SER A 184 13.74 -6.97 -15.84
C SER A 184 13.43 -6.00 -16.97
N GLN A 185 13.05 -6.48 -18.15
CA GLN A 185 12.68 -5.66 -19.31
C GLN A 185 11.24 -5.13 -19.30
N TYR A 186 10.42 -5.58 -18.35
CA TYR A 186 8.97 -5.31 -18.33
C TYR A 186 8.54 -4.41 -17.17
N LYS A 187 9.47 -3.68 -16.53
CA LYS A 187 9.23 -2.92 -15.29
C LYS A 187 8.04 -1.95 -15.35
N ALA A 188 7.76 -1.37 -16.51
CA ALA A 188 6.68 -0.42 -16.69
C ALA A 188 5.29 -1.06 -16.95
N TYR A 189 5.24 -2.36 -17.30
CA TYR A 189 3.99 -2.97 -17.78
C TYR A 189 2.88 -3.03 -16.72
N PRO A 190 3.12 -3.44 -15.45
CA PRO A 190 2.06 -3.44 -14.45
C PRO A 190 1.43 -2.06 -14.27
N GLY A 191 2.23 -0.99 -14.26
CA GLY A 191 1.74 0.39 -14.17
C GLY A 191 0.90 0.80 -15.38
N LYS A 192 1.32 0.42 -16.59
CA LYS A 192 0.53 0.70 -17.82
C LYS A 192 -0.81 -0.03 -17.82
N VAL A 193 -0.86 -1.28 -17.33
CA VAL A 193 -2.12 -2.02 -17.19
C VAL A 193 -3.04 -1.32 -16.21
N VAL A 194 -2.53 -0.95 -15.02
CA VAL A 194 -3.29 -0.21 -14.01
C VAL A 194 -3.82 1.11 -14.57
N GLN A 195 -2.97 1.88 -15.26
CA GLN A 195 -3.36 3.14 -15.89
C GLN A 195 -4.50 2.96 -16.90
N THR A 196 -4.42 1.93 -17.75
CA THR A 196 -5.47 1.63 -18.73
C THR A 196 -6.79 1.26 -18.06
N LEU A 197 -6.73 0.41 -17.01
CA LEU A 197 -7.91 0.01 -16.26
C LEU A 197 -8.57 1.18 -15.54
N LEU A 198 -7.79 1.99 -14.82
CA LEU A 198 -8.31 3.14 -14.08
C LEU A 198 -8.91 4.18 -15.03
N ASN A 199 -8.29 4.46 -16.18
CA ASN A 199 -8.85 5.34 -17.20
C ASN A 199 -10.21 4.85 -17.68
N HIS A 200 -10.32 3.55 -17.97
CA HIS A 200 -11.58 2.97 -18.44
C HIS A 200 -12.67 3.02 -17.38
N LEU A 201 -12.35 2.67 -16.13
CA LEU A 201 -13.31 2.65 -15.03
C LEU A 201 -13.80 4.06 -14.68
N GLN A 202 -12.90 5.02 -14.59
CA GLN A 202 -13.25 6.41 -14.25
C GLN A 202 -14.02 7.12 -15.36
N SER A 203 -13.84 6.71 -16.63
CA SER A 203 -14.64 7.26 -17.73
C SER A 203 -16.14 6.93 -17.64
N LYS A 204 -16.53 5.97 -16.77
CA LYS A 204 -17.91 5.47 -16.63
C LYS A 204 -18.70 6.06 -15.46
N GLY A 205 -18.07 6.86 -14.61
CA GLY A 205 -18.74 7.40 -13.42
C GLY A 205 -18.12 8.72 -12.92
N SER A 206 -18.82 9.35 -11.99
CA SER A 206 -18.29 10.50 -11.25
C SER A 206 -17.30 10.05 -10.20
N GLN A 207 -16.15 10.71 -10.14
CA GLN A 207 -15.16 10.44 -9.10
C GLN A 207 -15.66 10.95 -7.75
N LYS A 208 -15.69 10.09 -6.74
CA LYS A 208 -15.92 10.46 -5.34
C LYS A 208 -14.69 11.15 -4.75
N SER A 209 -14.87 11.84 -3.65
CA SER A 209 -13.76 12.33 -2.85
C SER A 209 -13.28 11.25 -1.89
N TYR A 210 -12.00 11.28 -1.56
CA TYR A 210 -11.52 10.53 -0.40
C TYR A 210 -12.15 11.06 0.88
N PRO A 211 -12.20 10.23 1.94
CA PRO A 211 -12.55 10.71 3.26
C PRO A 211 -11.65 11.87 3.70
N ASP A 212 -12.23 12.82 4.43
CA ASP A 212 -11.55 14.00 4.91
C ASP A 212 -10.36 13.70 5.84
N GLN A 213 -9.54 14.72 6.08
CA GLN A 213 -8.47 14.66 7.05
C GLN A 213 -9.06 14.42 8.46
N PRO A 214 -8.54 13.41 9.20
CA PRO A 214 -8.94 13.21 10.58
C PRO A 214 -8.52 14.37 11.50
N ASP A 215 -9.34 14.64 12.51
CA ASP A 215 -9.09 15.73 13.47
C ASP A 215 -7.80 15.55 14.29
N ASP A 216 -7.31 14.33 14.41
CA ASP A 216 -6.09 13.99 15.15
C ASP A 216 -4.83 13.96 14.28
N VAL A 217 -4.89 14.54 13.06
CA VAL A 217 -3.75 14.67 12.14
C VAL A 217 -3.46 16.15 11.88
N GLU A 218 -2.18 16.49 11.84
CA GLU A 218 -1.69 17.84 11.54
C GLU A 218 -0.55 17.82 10.53
N GLN A 219 -0.34 18.93 9.86
CA GLN A 219 0.84 19.17 9.02
C GLN A 219 1.86 19.98 9.81
N ALA A 220 3.12 19.58 9.76
CA ALA A 220 4.22 20.32 10.35
C ALA A 220 5.46 20.29 9.45
N ALA A 221 6.25 21.36 9.54
CA ALA A 221 7.55 21.45 8.87
C ALA A 221 8.60 20.60 9.59
N MET A 222 9.45 19.92 8.83
CA MET A 222 10.62 19.21 9.35
C MET A 222 11.82 19.38 8.44
N VAL A 223 13.02 19.18 8.98
CA VAL A 223 14.26 19.23 8.22
C VAL A 223 14.46 17.95 7.44
N LYS A 224 14.74 18.10 6.17
CA LYS A 224 14.94 17.00 5.24
C LYS A 224 16.19 16.20 5.55
N GLY A 225 16.05 14.88 5.62
CA GLY A 225 17.19 13.95 5.72
C GLY A 225 17.82 13.82 7.10
N ILE A 226 17.25 14.43 8.14
CA ILE A 226 17.71 14.31 9.53
C ILE A 226 16.81 13.32 10.31
N TYR A 227 17.43 12.47 11.11
CA TYR A 227 16.75 11.58 12.05
C TYR A 227 17.55 11.50 13.38
N PRO A 228 16.89 11.64 14.55
CA PRO A 228 15.46 11.94 14.75
C PRO A 228 14.98 13.20 14.05
N TYR A 229 13.69 13.23 13.69
CA TYR A 229 13.13 14.39 13.00
C TYR A 229 13.20 15.64 13.89
N VAL A 230 13.56 16.76 13.29
CA VAL A 230 13.67 18.06 13.96
C VAL A 230 12.89 19.13 13.20
N SER A 231 12.40 20.14 13.92
CA SER A 231 11.78 21.31 13.32
C SER A 231 12.84 22.23 12.68
N PRO A 232 12.51 22.96 11.62
CA PRO A 232 13.42 23.93 11.02
C PRO A 232 13.75 25.07 12.00
N SER A 233 15.00 25.57 11.94
CA SER A 233 15.40 26.81 12.61
C SER A 233 15.00 28.04 11.80
N GLU A 234 14.93 29.18 12.44
CA GLU A 234 14.69 30.46 11.77
C GLU A 234 15.79 30.75 10.73
N GLY A 235 15.36 31.14 9.52
CA GLY A 235 16.29 31.42 8.41
C GLY A 235 16.82 30.20 7.65
N MET A 236 16.36 28.98 7.97
CA MET A 236 16.75 27.81 7.20
C MET A 236 16.22 27.87 5.75
N SER A 237 17.03 27.41 4.81
CA SER A 237 16.68 27.42 3.39
C SER A 237 15.47 26.49 3.10
N GLU A 238 14.52 26.94 2.28
CA GLU A 238 13.28 26.21 1.94
C GLU A 238 13.54 24.84 1.30
N ASP A 239 14.64 24.67 0.57
CA ASP A 239 15.01 23.39 -0.05
C ASP A 239 15.39 22.32 0.98
N MET A 240 15.74 22.74 2.20
CA MET A 240 16.02 21.86 3.33
C MET A 240 14.77 21.50 4.15
N ILE A 241 13.62 22.13 3.87
CA ILE A 241 12.40 21.98 4.63
C ILE A 241 11.39 21.14 3.82
N ILE A 242 10.70 20.23 4.50
CA ILE A 242 9.55 19.51 3.94
C ILE A 242 8.36 19.64 4.89
N GLN A 243 7.16 19.69 4.31
CA GLN A 243 5.92 19.55 5.04
C GLN A 243 5.57 18.06 5.13
N ALA A 244 5.32 17.58 6.34
CA ALA A 244 4.96 16.19 6.58
C ALA A 244 3.70 16.09 7.46
N TRP A 245 3.03 14.96 7.37
CA TRP A 245 1.84 14.67 8.16
C TRP A 245 2.22 13.94 9.45
N PHE A 246 1.66 14.39 10.57
CA PHE A 246 1.89 13.83 11.89
C PHE A 246 0.56 13.59 12.60
N LYS A 247 0.53 12.59 13.46
CA LYS A 247 -0.51 12.53 14.48
C LYS A 247 -0.33 13.71 15.42
N LYS A 248 -1.39 14.42 15.78
CA LYS A 248 -1.30 15.59 16.67
C LYS A 248 -0.50 15.28 17.93
N GLY A 249 0.43 16.16 18.25
CA GLY A 249 1.35 16.03 19.38
C GLY A 249 2.55 15.12 19.15
N THR A 250 2.77 14.62 17.91
CA THR A 250 3.97 13.84 17.55
C THR A 250 4.89 14.53 16.56
N ALA A 251 4.52 15.75 16.12
CA ALA A 251 5.41 16.56 15.31
C ALA A 251 6.69 16.94 16.07
N PRO A 252 7.85 17.07 15.38
CA PRO A 252 9.09 17.44 16.05
C PRO A 252 9.00 18.83 16.68
N THR A 253 9.44 18.94 17.93
CA THR A 253 9.46 20.19 18.69
C THR A 253 10.87 20.73 18.91
N GLN A 254 11.87 19.86 18.77
CA GLN A 254 13.29 20.27 18.85
C GLN A 254 13.75 20.85 17.52
N SER A 255 14.46 21.97 17.55
CA SER A 255 15.09 22.55 16.37
C SER A 255 16.53 22.02 16.19
N VAL A 256 17.11 22.28 15.01
CA VAL A 256 18.51 21.88 14.70
C VAL A 256 19.52 22.54 15.66
N ASP A 257 19.17 23.67 16.22
CA ASP A 257 20.06 24.48 17.07
C ASP A 257 19.86 24.24 18.58
N SER A 258 19.06 23.23 18.95
CA SER A 258 18.74 22.91 20.36
C SER A 258 19.46 21.67 20.89
#